data_1c65fccdad132320c98b35b4a6410410
#
_entry.id   1c65fccdad132320c98b35b4a6410410
#
_cell.length_a   1.000
_cell.length_b   1.000
_cell.length_c   1.000
_cell.angle_alpha   90.00
_cell.angle_beta   90.00
_cell.angle_gamma   90.00
#
_symmetry.space_group_name_H-M   'P 1'
#
loop_
_entity.id
_entity.type
_entity.pdbx_description
1 polymer ?
#
loop_
_entity_poly.entity_id
_entity_poly.type
_entity_poly.pdbx_seq_one_letter_code
_entity_poly.pdbx_strand_id
1 'polypeptide(L)'
;RMLKKFQDNGHTAVLILGEFTAQVGDPSGKSETRKVIGETEINDNSKGVLPIIKNILNDDNLEIVSNKDWLSKLSIQDMMELASKTTLAQMMERDDFSNRFRDNNPISLLEFFYPLYQGYDSVAVEADIEIGGNDQLWNLMLGREIQKSYEMNPQIAMTFPLLVGTD
;
A
#
# COMPACT_ATOMS: atom_id res chain seq x y z
N ARG A 1 -15.53 -8.12 -2.44
CA ARG A 1 -16.82 -7.96 -3.18
C ARG A 1 -16.69 -6.99 -4.35
N MET A 2 -16.03 -5.83 -4.19
CA MET A 2 -15.89 -4.87 -5.29
C MET A 2 -15.02 -5.43 -6.42
N LEU A 3 -13.83 -5.96 -6.12
CA LEU A 3 -12.99 -6.66 -7.10
C LEU A 3 -13.76 -7.75 -7.87
N LYS A 4 -14.62 -8.52 -7.16
CA LYS A 4 -15.48 -9.51 -7.81
C LYS A 4 -16.43 -8.90 -8.85
N LYS A 5 -17.01 -7.72 -8.57
CA LYS A 5 -17.85 -7.02 -9.54
C LYS A 5 -17.07 -6.58 -10.78
N PHE A 6 -15.82 -6.14 -10.60
CA PHE A 6 -14.94 -5.83 -11.73
C PHE A 6 -14.65 -7.09 -12.57
N GLN A 7 -14.31 -8.21 -11.91
CA GLN A 7 -14.11 -9.48 -12.63
C GLN A 7 -15.34 -9.93 -13.39
N ASP A 8 -16.54 -9.81 -12.80
CA ASP A 8 -17.81 -10.18 -13.44
C ASP A 8 -18.13 -9.31 -14.67
N ASN A 9 -17.46 -8.16 -14.80
CA ASN A 9 -17.53 -7.28 -15.96
C ASN A 9 -16.31 -7.40 -16.90
N GLY A 10 -15.52 -8.45 -16.76
CA GLY A 10 -14.41 -8.78 -17.65
C GLY A 10 -13.08 -8.10 -17.34
N HIS A 11 -12.95 -7.44 -16.17
CA HIS A 11 -11.70 -6.84 -15.74
C HIS A 11 -10.81 -7.85 -14.99
N THR A 12 -9.51 -7.62 -15.00
CA THR A 12 -8.54 -8.36 -14.17
C THR A 12 -8.45 -7.74 -12.78
N ALA A 13 -8.58 -8.57 -11.76
CA ALA A 13 -8.31 -8.17 -10.39
C ALA A 13 -6.83 -8.46 -10.05
N VAL A 14 -6.10 -7.46 -9.61
CA VAL A 14 -4.73 -7.61 -9.12
C VAL A 14 -4.74 -7.49 -7.60
N LEU A 15 -4.15 -8.46 -6.93
CA LEU A 15 -3.96 -8.44 -5.47
C LEU A 15 -2.48 -8.34 -5.16
N ILE A 16 -2.08 -7.24 -4.52
CA ILE A 16 -0.72 -7.05 -4.05
C ILE A 16 -0.58 -7.64 -2.65
N LEU A 17 0.32 -8.59 -2.49
CA LEU A 17 0.78 -9.04 -1.19
C LEU A 17 1.90 -8.12 -0.71
N GLY A 18 1.64 -7.39 0.37
CA GLY A 18 2.59 -6.43 0.96
C GLY A 18 3.72 -7.10 1.75
N GLU A 19 4.40 -8.09 1.18
CA GLU A 19 5.43 -8.86 1.89
C GLU A 19 6.67 -8.04 2.23
N PHE A 20 7.02 -7.07 1.37
CA PHE A 20 8.10 -6.13 1.67
C PHE A 20 7.65 -5.06 2.65
N THR A 21 6.50 -4.44 2.39
CA THR A 21 5.98 -3.34 3.21
C THR A 21 5.55 -3.79 4.61
N ALA A 22 5.21 -5.07 4.80
CA ALA A 22 4.94 -5.64 6.13
C ALA A 22 6.16 -5.58 7.07
N GLN A 23 7.38 -5.58 6.52
CA GLN A 23 8.61 -5.41 7.31
C GLN A 23 8.75 -3.99 7.87
N VAL A 24 8.20 -3.01 7.19
CA VAL A 24 8.16 -1.61 7.64
C VAL A 24 6.96 -1.37 8.56
N GLY A 25 5.81 -1.89 8.17
CA GLY A 25 4.52 -1.74 8.82
C GLY A 25 3.81 -0.43 8.46
N ASP A 26 2.51 -0.54 8.16
CA ASP A 26 1.66 0.61 7.85
C ASP A 26 1.49 1.50 9.09
N PRO A 27 1.89 2.79 9.05
CA PRO A 27 1.70 3.72 10.15
C PRO A 27 0.25 4.20 10.29
N SER A 28 -0.63 3.96 9.27
CA SER A 28 -2.00 4.47 9.23
C SER A 28 -2.80 4.07 10.49
N GLY A 29 -3.41 5.07 11.14
CA GLY A 29 -4.28 4.87 12.30
C GLY A 29 -3.60 4.35 13.57
N LYS A 30 -2.27 4.42 13.69
CA LYS A 30 -1.52 3.97 14.87
C LYS A 30 -0.92 5.14 15.63
N SER A 31 -0.97 5.03 16.96
CA SER A 31 -0.37 6.01 17.90
C SER A 31 1.06 5.65 18.31
N GLU A 32 1.53 4.45 18.01
CA GLU A 32 2.83 3.92 18.42
C GLU A 32 3.63 3.38 17.23
N THR A 33 4.96 3.38 17.37
CA THR A 33 5.87 2.78 16.38
C THR A 33 5.61 1.28 16.26
N ARG A 34 5.42 0.80 15.03
CA ARG A 34 5.12 -0.61 14.77
C ARG A 34 6.32 -1.51 15.02
N LYS A 35 6.04 -2.69 15.56
CA LYS A 35 7.03 -3.76 15.67
C LYS A 35 7.28 -4.36 14.29
N VAL A 36 8.53 -4.45 13.89
CA VAL A 36 8.94 -5.11 12.65
C VAL A 36 8.55 -6.59 12.71
N ILE A 37 7.82 -7.06 11.71
CA ILE A 37 7.38 -8.46 11.58
C ILE A 37 8.44 -9.24 10.81
N GLY A 38 8.76 -10.45 11.29
CA GLY A 38 9.74 -11.32 10.63
C GLY A 38 9.20 -11.98 9.35
N GLU A 39 10.11 -12.32 8.43
CA GLU A 39 9.76 -12.89 7.10
C GLU A 39 8.92 -14.18 7.19
N THR A 40 9.17 -15.03 8.20
CA THR A 40 8.40 -16.27 8.41
C THR A 40 6.94 -15.97 8.74
N GLU A 41 6.69 -15.01 9.63
CA GLU A 41 5.33 -14.61 10.03
C GLU A 41 4.57 -13.97 8.87
N ILE A 42 5.25 -13.19 8.02
CA ILE A 42 4.68 -12.59 6.81
C ILE A 42 4.23 -13.69 5.85
N ASN A 43 5.08 -14.69 5.60
CA ASN A 43 4.76 -15.81 4.72
C ASN A 43 3.58 -16.65 5.23
N ASP A 44 3.49 -16.88 6.54
CA ASP A 44 2.39 -17.66 7.12
C ASP A 44 1.07 -16.88 7.06
N ASN A 45 1.09 -15.58 7.29
CA ASN A 45 -0.07 -14.72 7.14
C ASN A 45 -0.59 -14.70 5.70
N SER A 46 0.30 -14.59 4.72
CA SER A 46 -0.04 -14.61 3.28
C SER A 46 -0.70 -15.93 2.89
N LYS A 47 -0.18 -17.09 3.36
CA LYS A 47 -0.77 -18.41 3.10
C LYS A 47 -2.18 -18.55 3.68
N GLY A 48 -2.47 -17.95 4.83
CA GLY A 48 -3.79 -18.00 5.47
C GLY A 48 -4.87 -17.22 4.72
N VAL A 49 -4.50 -16.11 4.07
CA VAL A 49 -5.44 -15.20 3.39
C VAL A 49 -5.78 -15.67 1.97
N LEU A 50 -4.82 -16.24 1.24
CA LEU A 50 -5.00 -16.64 -0.17
C LEU A 50 -6.17 -17.60 -0.43
N PRO A 51 -6.41 -18.67 0.37
CA PRO A 51 -7.56 -19.55 0.16
C PRO A 51 -8.90 -18.81 0.31
N ILE A 52 -8.99 -17.85 1.24
CA ILE A 52 -10.20 -17.05 1.47
C ILE A 52 -10.50 -16.18 0.26
N ILE A 53 -9.46 -15.56 -0.31
CA ILE A 53 -9.59 -14.70 -1.50
C ILE A 53 -10.04 -15.53 -2.70
N LYS A 54 -9.43 -16.69 -2.94
CA LYS A 54 -9.77 -17.59 -4.04
C LYS A 54 -11.19 -18.16 -3.95
N ASN A 55 -11.78 -18.23 -2.77
CA ASN A 55 -13.20 -18.56 -2.60
C ASN A 55 -14.15 -17.44 -3.05
N ILE A 56 -13.66 -16.21 -3.19
CA ILE A 56 -14.48 -15.02 -3.53
C ILE A 56 -14.21 -14.56 -4.96
N LEU A 57 -12.96 -14.58 -5.39
CA LEU A 57 -12.51 -14.10 -6.69
C LEU A 57 -12.32 -15.26 -7.66
N ASN A 58 -12.53 -15.01 -8.94
CA ASN A 58 -12.30 -15.99 -10.00
C ASN A 58 -10.80 -16.09 -10.30
N ASP A 59 -10.27 -17.31 -10.38
CA ASP A 59 -8.85 -17.53 -10.69
C ASP A 59 -8.49 -17.12 -12.12
N ASP A 60 -9.42 -17.20 -13.09
CA ASP A 60 -9.17 -16.94 -14.53
C ASP A 60 -8.73 -15.50 -14.81
N ASN A 61 -9.16 -14.53 -13.99
CA ASN A 61 -8.83 -13.12 -14.12
C ASN A 61 -8.40 -12.52 -12.77
N LEU A 62 -7.61 -13.29 -12.00
CA LEU A 62 -6.98 -12.90 -10.75
C LEU A 62 -5.46 -12.99 -10.88
N GLU A 63 -4.79 -11.89 -10.68
CA GLU A 63 -3.34 -11.85 -10.56
C GLU A 63 -2.98 -11.60 -9.10
N ILE A 64 -2.09 -12.43 -8.56
CA ILE A 64 -1.56 -12.29 -7.20
C ILE A 64 -0.07 -12.01 -7.33
N VAL A 65 0.36 -10.84 -6.87
CA VAL A 65 1.73 -10.37 -6.99
C VAL A 65 2.29 -9.99 -5.61
N SER A 66 3.58 -10.13 -5.42
CA SER A 66 4.26 -9.69 -4.19
C SER A 66 5.02 -8.39 -4.45
N ASN A 67 4.84 -7.39 -3.61
CA ASN A 67 5.64 -6.17 -3.73
C ASN A 67 7.12 -6.37 -3.40
N LYS A 68 7.50 -7.50 -2.84
CA LYS A 68 8.90 -7.93 -2.71
C LYS A 68 9.57 -8.08 -4.06
N ASP A 69 8.83 -8.46 -5.12
CA ASP A 69 9.37 -8.72 -6.45
C ASP A 69 9.98 -7.49 -7.12
N TRP A 70 9.53 -6.29 -6.77
CA TRP A 70 10.06 -5.03 -7.27
C TRP A 70 10.75 -4.21 -6.18
N LEU A 71 10.21 -4.07 -4.98
CA LEU A 71 10.79 -3.24 -3.93
C LEU A 71 12.15 -3.74 -3.45
N SER A 72 12.38 -5.06 -3.41
CA SER A 72 13.68 -5.63 -3.03
C SER A 72 14.78 -5.41 -4.07
N LYS A 73 14.42 -5.01 -5.29
CA LYS A 73 15.37 -4.76 -6.39
C LYS A 73 15.74 -3.28 -6.53
N LEU A 74 15.08 -2.40 -5.80
CA LEU A 74 15.41 -0.98 -5.82
C LEU A 74 16.83 -0.76 -5.31
N SER A 75 17.63 -0.11 -6.13
CA SER A 75 18.97 0.33 -5.74
C SER A 75 18.89 1.53 -4.78
N ILE A 76 20.03 1.90 -4.20
CA ILE A 76 20.09 3.13 -3.39
C ILE A 76 19.74 4.36 -4.23
N GLN A 77 20.14 4.40 -5.51
CA GLN A 77 19.79 5.47 -6.43
C GLN A 77 18.28 5.56 -6.67
N ASP A 78 17.62 4.41 -6.91
CA ASP A 78 16.17 4.35 -7.09
C ASP A 78 15.44 4.84 -5.84
N MET A 79 15.92 4.46 -4.66
CA MET A 79 15.38 4.93 -3.39
C MET A 79 15.56 6.44 -3.16
N MET A 80 16.71 7.00 -3.55
CA MET A 80 16.93 8.44 -3.52
C MET A 80 16.00 9.17 -4.49
N GLU A 81 15.84 8.63 -5.69
CA GLU A 81 14.90 9.16 -6.67
C GLU A 81 13.47 9.12 -6.13
N LEU A 82 13.02 7.97 -5.63
CA LEU A 82 11.68 7.82 -5.04
C LEU A 82 11.46 8.79 -3.88
N ALA A 83 12.44 8.91 -2.97
CA ALA A 83 12.35 9.84 -1.84
C ALA A 83 12.29 11.32 -2.29
N SER A 84 12.84 11.66 -3.45
CA SER A 84 12.78 13.01 -4.00
C SER A 84 11.41 13.41 -4.53
N LYS A 85 10.49 12.45 -4.73
CA LYS A 85 9.15 12.70 -5.28
C LYS A 85 8.16 13.29 -4.27
N THR A 86 8.54 13.38 -3.00
CA THR A 86 7.72 13.99 -1.94
C THR A 86 8.58 14.79 -0.98
N THR A 87 7.93 15.55 -0.12
CA THR A 87 8.59 16.35 0.91
C THR A 87 8.14 15.95 2.30
N LEU A 88 8.95 16.24 3.33
CA LEU A 88 8.55 16.05 4.71
C LEU A 88 7.25 16.81 5.03
N ALA A 89 7.07 18.03 4.48
CA ALA A 89 5.85 18.81 4.68
C ALA A 89 4.61 18.06 4.17
N GLN A 90 4.68 17.46 2.98
CA GLN A 90 3.59 16.63 2.43
C GLN A 90 3.33 15.37 3.30
N MET A 91 4.39 14.70 3.76
CA MET A 91 4.23 13.56 4.67
C MET A 91 3.52 13.96 5.97
N MET A 92 3.79 15.17 6.48
CA MET A 92 3.17 15.70 7.70
C MET A 92 1.72 16.19 7.49
N GLU A 93 1.17 16.16 6.28
CA GLU A 93 -0.27 16.35 6.02
C GLU A 93 -1.11 15.15 6.48
N ARG A 94 -0.48 14.00 6.69
CA ARG A 94 -1.16 12.83 7.27
C ARG A 94 -1.47 13.07 8.74
N ASP A 95 -2.71 12.85 9.11
CA ASP A 95 -3.20 13.07 10.49
C ASP A 95 -2.42 12.25 11.53
N ASP A 96 -2.04 11.00 11.20
CA ASP A 96 -1.29 10.13 12.10
C ASP A 96 0.12 10.68 12.39
N PHE A 97 0.84 11.15 11.37
CA PHE A 97 2.15 11.76 11.56
C PHE A 97 2.07 13.12 12.26
N SER A 98 1.16 14.01 11.81
CA SER A 98 1.03 15.34 12.41
C SER A 98 0.59 15.29 13.86
N ASN A 99 -0.34 14.38 14.22
CA ASN A 99 -0.78 14.20 15.61
C ASN A 99 0.35 13.66 16.48
N ARG A 100 1.05 12.60 16.04
CA ARG A 100 2.18 12.04 16.78
C ARG A 100 3.30 13.05 16.99
N PHE A 101 3.62 13.83 15.94
CA PHE A 101 4.64 14.89 16.04
C PHE A 101 4.24 15.96 17.04
N ARG A 102 3.00 16.46 16.99
CA ARG A 102 2.47 17.46 17.92
C ARG A 102 2.49 16.96 19.38
N ASP A 103 2.17 15.68 19.56
CA ASP A 103 2.09 15.04 20.87
C ASP A 103 3.46 14.56 21.38
N ASN A 104 4.56 14.87 20.67
CA ASN A 104 5.93 14.40 20.93
C ASN A 104 6.07 12.86 20.99
N ASN A 105 5.20 12.14 20.33
CA ASN A 105 5.32 10.69 20.18
C ASN A 105 6.38 10.36 19.11
N PRO A 106 7.19 9.31 19.31
CA PRO A 106 8.26 8.96 18.39
C PRO A 106 7.69 8.53 17.03
N ILE A 107 8.33 9.00 15.95
CA ILE A 107 8.09 8.57 14.58
C ILE A 107 9.42 8.06 14.02
N SER A 108 9.46 6.82 13.60
CA SER A 108 10.64 6.25 12.95
C SER A 108 10.81 6.84 11.55
N LEU A 109 12.05 7.15 11.15
CA LEU A 109 12.34 7.53 9.76
C LEU A 109 11.90 6.45 8.77
N LEU A 110 11.95 5.18 9.17
CA LEU A 110 11.49 4.07 8.34
C LEU A 110 9.99 4.16 8.01
N GLU A 111 9.17 4.68 8.94
CA GLU A 111 7.72 4.85 8.70
C GLU A 111 7.41 5.83 7.56
N PHE A 112 8.28 6.82 7.31
CA PHE A 112 8.12 7.73 6.19
C PHE A 112 8.37 7.06 4.82
N PHE A 113 9.08 5.94 4.79
CA PHE A 113 9.25 5.17 3.55
C PHE A 113 8.04 4.33 3.18
N TYR A 114 7.19 3.97 4.15
CA TYR A 114 6.02 3.14 3.87
C TYR A 114 5.11 3.72 2.77
N PRO A 115 4.66 4.97 2.85
CA PRO A 115 3.83 5.57 1.79
C PRO A 115 4.53 5.62 0.43
N LEU A 116 5.86 5.78 0.41
CA LEU A 116 6.64 5.77 -0.82
C LEU A 116 6.66 4.38 -1.47
N TYR A 117 6.83 3.34 -0.67
CA TYR A 117 6.78 1.95 -1.15
C TYR A 117 5.41 1.60 -1.70
N GLN A 118 4.34 1.95 -0.98
CA GLN A 118 2.98 1.76 -1.47
C GLN A 118 2.72 2.56 -2.76
N GLY A 119 3.21 3.79 -2.83
CA GLY A 119 3.11 4.59 -4.06
C GLY A 119 3.90 4.00 -5.23
N TYR A 120 5.03 3.35 -4.96
CA TYR A 120 5.79 2.64 -5.98
C TYR A 120 5.11 1.32 -6.41
N ASP A 121 4.32 0.67 -5.55
CA ASP A 121 3.47 -0.45 -5.94
C ASP A 121 2.53 -0.03 -7.08
N SER A 122 1.98 1.19 -7.04
CA SER A 122 1.14 1.74 -8.13
C SER A 122 1.91 1.92 -9.44
N VAL A 123 3.20 2.27 -9.38
CA VAL A 123 4.10 2.35 -10.55
C VAL A 123 4.36 0.96 -11.12
N ALA A 124 4.65 -0.02 -10.25
CA ALA A 124 5.04 -1.36 -10.67
C ALA A 124 3.87 -2.18 -11.26
N VAL A 125 2.66 -1.97 -10.75
CA VAL A 125 1.47 -2.73 -11.16
C VAL A 125 0.76 -2.12 -12.36
N GLU A 126 0.86 -0.80 -12.54
CA GLU A 126 0.23 -0.06 -13.65
C GLU A 126 -1.29 -0.30 -13.76
N ALA A 127 -1.98 -0.44 -12.64
CA ALA A 127 -3.42 -0.66 -12.65
C ALA A 127 -4.20 0.61 -13.05
N ASP A 128 -5.34 0.43 -13.74
CA ASP A 128 -6.22 1.55 -14.09
C ASP A 128 -6.95 2.11 -12.85
N ILE A 129 -7.25 1.24 -11.88
CA ILE A 129 -8.01 1.58 -10.67
C ILE A 129 -7.35 0.91 -9.47
N GLU A 130 -6.99 1.69 -8.46
CA GLU A 130 -6.56 1.16 -7.15
C GLU A 130 -7.68 1.33 -6.13
N ILE A 131 -7.95 0.25 -5.36
CA ILE A 131 -9.05 0.18 -4.40
C ILE A 131 -8.48 0.06 -2.98
N GLY A 132 -8.95 0.93 -2.08
CA GLY A 132 -8.56 0.90 -0.67
C GLY A 132 -9.68 1.24 0.30
N GLY A 133 -9.40 1.18 1.59
CA GLY A 133 -10.23 1.79 2.62
C GLY A 133 -10.11 3.33 2.62
N ASN A 134 -11.04 4.02 3.25
CA ASN A 134 -10.96 5.48 3.37
C ASN A 134 -9.71 5.96 4.13
N ASP A 135 -9.18 5.13 5.02
CA ASP A 135 -7.91 5.36 5.73
C ASP A 135 -6.69 5.35 4.80
N GLN A 136 -6.82 4.73 3.61
CA GLN A 136 -5.76 4.64 2.61
C GLN A 136 -5.79 5.78 1.57
N LEU A 137 -6.80 6.66 1.63
CA LEU A 137 -6.97 7.70 0.60
C LEU A 137 -5.71 8.54 0.37
N TRP A 138 -5.03 8.94 1.44
CA TRP A 138 -3.81 9.74 1.33
C TRP A 138 -2.70 8.96 0.59
N ASN A 139 -2.49 7.68 0.93
CA ASN A 139 -1.49 6.83 0.27
C ASN A 139 -1.82 6.64 -1.22
N LEU A 140 -3.09 6.41 -1.55
CA LEU A 140 -3.55 6.27 -2.94
C LEU A 140 -3.31 7.55 -3.76
N MET A 141 -3.54 8.72 -3.14
CA MET A 141 -3.27 10.00 -3.79
C MET A 141 -1.78 10.24 -3.99
N LEU A 142 -0.93 9.86 -3.02
CA LEU A 142 0.52 9.90 -3.19
C LEU A 142 0.98 8.97 -4.33
N GLY A 143 0.41 7.75 -4.43
CA GLY A 143 0.69 6.83 -5.54
C GLY A 143 0.43 7.47 -6.91
N ARG A 144 -0.67 8.20 -7.05
CA ARG A 144 -0.99 8.95 -8.27
C ARG A 144 0.05 10.04 -8.60
N GLU A 145 0.53 10.78 -7.58
CA GLU A 145 1.56 11.80 -7.78
C GLU A 145 2.92 11.15 -8.15
N ILE A 146 3.24 10.02 -7.56
CA ILE A 146 4.43 9.24 -7.91
C ILE A 146 4.31 8.75 -9.36
N GLN A 147 3.18 8.17 -9.78
CA GLN A 147 2.95 7.77 -11.18
C GLN A 147 3.17 8.93 -12.15
N LYS A 148 2.63 10.12 -11.88
CA LYS A 148 2.87 11.32 -12.70
C LYS A 148 4.36 11.65 -12.80
N SER A 149 5.11 11.52 -11.71
CA SER A 149 6.54 11.80 -11.69
C SER A 149 7.38 10.80 -12.50
N TYR A 150 6.82 9.62 -12.78
CA TYR A 150 7.34 8.61 -13.69
C TYR A 150 6.71 8.70 -15.10
N GLU A 151 6.07 9.84 -15.43
CA GLU A 151 5.44 10.11 -16.73
C GLU A 151 4.32 9.13 -17.10
N MET A 152 3.71 8.49 -16.09
CA MET A 152 2.60 7.56 -16.26
C MET A 152 1.25 8.28 -16.16
N ASN A 153 0.21 7.70 -16.76
CA ASN A 153 -1.17 8.12 -16.50
C ASN A 153 -1.57 7.69 -15.07
N PRO A 154 -1.97 8.65 -14.21
CA PRO A 154 -2.32 8.30 -12.85
C PRO A 154 -3.59 7.44 -12.79
N GLN A 155 -3.54 6.36 -12.05
CA GLN A 155 -4.67 5.48 -11.78
C GLN A 155 -5.87 6.22 -11.13
N ILE A 156 -7.05 5.64 -11.19
CA ILE A 156 -8.22 6.09 -10.43
C ILE A 156 -8.10 5.54 -9.01
N ALA A 157 -8.15 6.43 -8.01
CA ALA A 157 -8.25 6.03 -6.59
C ALA A 157 -9.73 5.85 -6.21
N MET A 158 -10.10 4.65 -5.73
CA MET A 158 -11.45 4.34 -5.29
C MET A 158 -11.42 3.86 -3.83
N THR A 159 -12.09 4.57 -2.93
CA THR A 159 -12.11 4.22 -1.51
C THR A 159 -13.50 3.85 -1.02
N PHE A 160 -13.52 3.03 0.02
CA PHE A 160 -14.73 2.56 0.68
C PHE A 160 -14.63 2.75 2.20
N PRO A 161 -15.77 2.96 2.88
CA PRO A 161 -15.80 2.95 4.34
C PRO A 161 -15.24 1.65 4.90
N LEU A 162 -14.48 1.75 6.00
CA LEU A 162 -14.00 0.59 6.74
C LEU A 162 -15.18 -0.21 7.28
N LEU A 163 -15.04 -1.52 7.26
CA LEU A 163 -16.01 -2.40 7.93
C LEU A 163 -15.79 -2.25 9.45
N VAL A 164 -16.88 -2.01 10.16
CA VAL A 164 -16.86 -2.00 11.61
C VAL A 164 -16.71 -3.44 12.10
N GLY A 165 -15.81 -3.68 13.05
CA GLY A 165 -15.70 -4.96 13.72
C GLY A 165 -16.98 -5.34 14.45
N THR A 166 -17.15 -6.62 14.75
CA THR A 166 -18.32 -7.16 15.44
C THR A 166 -18.13 -7.27 16.94
N ASP A 167 -17.00 -6.87 17.45
CA ASP A 167 -16.55 -6.87 18.86
C ASP A 167 -16.75 -5.53 19.56
#